data_4ad2f5c35f6c63ce674fe4904d3907dd
#
_entry.id   4ad2f5c35f6c63ce674fe4904d3907dd
#
_cell.length_a   1.000
_cell.length_b   1.000
_cell.length_c   1.000
_cell.angle_alpha   90.00
_cell.angle_beta   90.00
_cell.angle_gamma   90.00
#
_symmetry.space_group_name_H-M   'P 1'
#
loop_
_entity.id
_entity.type
_entity.pdbx_description
1 polymer ?
#
loop_
_entity_poly.entity_id
_entity_poly.type
_entity_poly.pdbx_seq_one_letter_code
_entity_poly.pdbx_strand_id
1 'polypeptide(L)'
;MKAVGVFGGSFDPIHLGHLITTRLVYEKRNLDKVIFIPNNISPLKTDLTPTSSLHRMNMLKLAVESFPYFEVSDYEINKSGVSYTYDTLLELKKSYPKLELIIGYDNLLVFDKWHLPEKILELVTLVVMKRSTDIEAETKNKFFDSAIIIDTPTIEISATEIRKRVKEGLSIEYLVPKSVKEYISQNGLYK
;
A
#
# COMPACT_ATOMS: atom_id res chain seq x y z
N MET A 1 17.95 -16.73 2.41
CA MET A 1 17.67 -15.30 2.09
C MET A 1 16.22 -15.05 2.43
N LYS A 2 15.95 -14.03 3.26
CA LYS A 2 14.58 -13.60 3.60
C LYS A 2 13.90 -12.98 2.38
N ALA A 3 12.56 -12.97 2.35
CA ALA A 3 11.80 -12.34 1.30
C ALA A 3 11.68 -10.82 1.55
N VAL A 4 11.47 -10.06 0.48
CA VAL A 4 11.17 -8.63 0.52
C VAL A 4 9.68 -8.43 0.27
N GLY A 5 9.00 -7.72 1.17
CA GLY A 5 7.61 -7.34 0.99
C GLY A 5 7.47 -6.18 0.00
N VAL A 6 6.43 -6.21 -0.80
CA VAL A 6 6.07 -5.13 -1.73
C VAL A 6 4.65 -4.68 -1.40
N PHE A 7 4.48 -3.43 -1.04
CA PHE A 7 3.18 -2.85 -0.69
C PHE A 7 2.88 -1.63 -1.55
N GLY A 8 2.04 -1.85 -2.56
CA GLY A 8 1.57 -0.80 -3.47
C GLY A 8 0.33 -0.07 -2.95
N GLY A 9 0.21 1.21 -3.26
CA GLY A 9 -0.97 1.98 -2.89
C GLY A 9 -0.95 3.42 -3.38
N SER A 10 -2.09 4.10 -3.26
CA SER A 10 -2.16 5.54 -3.56
C SER A 10 -1.44 6.37 -2.50
N PHE A 11 -1.54 5.99 -1.23
CA PHE A 11 -0.97 6.69 -0.07
C PHE A 11 -1.25 8.19 -0.08
N ASP A 12 -2.53 8.54 -0.17
CA ASP A 12 -3.01 9.92 -0.32
C ASP A 12 -3.92 10.39 0.82
N PRO A 13 -3.38 10.58 2.05
CA PRO A 13 -1.99 10.34 2.48
C PRO A 13 -1.73 8.93 3.02
N ILE A 14 -0.47 8.61 3.21
CA ILE A 14 -0.03 7.53 4.12
C ILE A 14 -0.54 7.81 5.53
N HIS A 15 -0.97 6.78 6.27
CA HIS A 15 -1.51 6.93 7.61
C HIS A 15 -1.11 5.79 8.53
N LEU A 16 -1.36 5.93 9.84
CA LEU A 16 -0.95 4.96 10.85
C LEU A 16 -1.53 3.56 10.61
N GLY A 17 -2.74 3.47 10.05
CA GLY A 17 -3.32 2.18 9.66
C GLY A 17 -2.43 1.40 8.69
N HIS A 18 -1.88 2.05 7.67
CA HIS A 18 -0.93 1.41 6.74
C HIS A 18 0.34 0.94 7.47
N LEU A 19 0.94 1.80 8.29
CA LEU A 19 2.21 1.49 8.97
C LEU A 19 2.08 0.35 9.97
N ILE A 20 1.03 0.35 10.79
CA ILE A 20 0.79 -0.67 11.81
C ILE A 20 0.54 -2.04 11.17
N THR A 21 -0.35 -2.11 10.17
CA THR A 21 -0.68 -3.38 9.52
C THR A 21 0.51 -3.93 8.73
N THR A 22 1.26 -3.06 8.03
CA THR A 22 2.47 -3.47 7.30
C THR A 22 3.57 -3.95 8.24
N ARG A 23 3.75 -3.29 9.40
CA ARG A 23 4.70 -3.73 10.43
C ARG A 23 4.36 -5.14 10.93
N LEU A 24 3.09 -5.41 11.17
CA LEU A 24 2.66 -6.73 11.62
C LEU A 24 2.93 -7.81 10.56
N VAL A 25 2.68 -7.51 9.28
CA VAL A 25 3.02 -8.44 8.19
C VAL A 25 4.53 -8.67 8.10
N TYR A 26 5.34 -7.60 8.20
CA TYR A 26 6.80 -7.70 8.23
C TYR A 26 7.27 -8.69 9.29
N GLU A 27 6.71 -8.62 10.51
CA GLU A 27 7.07 -9.50 11.62
C GLU A 27 6.56 -10.94 11.41
N LYS A 28 5.27 -11.10 11.09
CA LYS A 28 4.66 -12.42 10.91
C LYS A 28 5.26 -13.21 9.74
N ARG A 29 5.68 -12.52 8.68
CA ARG A 29 6.33 -13.12 7.51
C ARG A 29 7.84 -13.21 7.62
N ASN A 30 8.45 -12.67 8.69
CA ASN A 30 9.89 -12.59 8.90
C ASN A 30 10.62 -12.05 7.66
N LEU A 31 10.10 -10.94 7.11
CA LEU A 31 10.63 -10.30 5.91
C LEU A 31 12.01 -9.68 6.19
N ASP A 32 12.79 -9.45 5.15
CA ASP A 32 14.02 -8.66 5.22
C ASP A 32 13.68 -7.16 5.36
N LYS A 33 12.79 -6.71 4.52
CA LYS A 33 12.24 -5.35 4.51
C LYS A 33 10.90 -5.31 3.79
N VAL A 34 10.23 -4.15 3.83
CA VAL A 34 9.05 -3.86 2.99
C VAL A 34 9.30 -2.60 2.16
N ILE A 35 9.05 -2.69 0.87
CA ILE A 35 9.13 -1.57 -0.07
C ILE A 35 7.72 -1.04 -0.31
N PHE A 36 7.48 0.22 0.07
CA PHE A 36 6.26 0.94 -0.26
C PHE A 36 6.39 1.54 -1.67
N ILE A 37 5.37 1.36 -2.49
CA ILE A 37 5.36 1.84 -3.88
C ILE A 37 4.12 2.69 -4.11
N PRO A 38 4.25 4.02 -4.11
CA PRO A 38 3.15 4.90 -4.47
C PRO A 38 2.88 4.79 -5.97
N ASN A 39 1.64 4.42 -6.33
CA ASN A 39 1.24 4.36 -7.72
C ASN A 39 1.24 5.75 -8.38
N ASN A 40 1.50 5.80 -9.67
CA ASN A 40 1.32 7.03 -10.44
C ASN A 40 -0.18 7.20 -10.77
N ILE A 41 -0.73 6.33 -11.59
CA ILE A 41 -2.15 6.27 -11.94
C ILE A 41 -2.66 4.86 -11.60
N SER A 42 -3.63 4.78 -10.68
CA SER A 42 -4.25 3.49 -10.34
C SER A 42 -5.21 3.05 -11.44
N PRO A 43 -5.08 1.84 -12.01
CA PRO A 43 -6.01 1.34 -13.01
C PRO A 43 -7.44 1.12 -12.48
N LEU A 44 -7.59 1.01 -11.15
CA LEU A 44 -8.88 0.76 -10.49
C LEU A 44 -9.55 2.02 -9.92
N LYS A 45 -8.92 3.20 -10.02
CA LYS A 45 -9.41 4.46 -9.42
C LYS A 45 -9.25 5.61 -10.41
N THR A 46 -10.00 5.57 -11.50
CA THR A 46 -9.89 6.56 -12.59
C THR A 46 -10.64 7.87 -12.30
N ASP A 47 -11.59 7.87 -11.36
CA ASP A 47 -12.53 8.98 -11.15
C ASP A 47 -12.05 10.03 -10.12
N LEU A 48 -10.91 9.81 -9.48
CA LEU A 48 -10.35 10.73 -8.49
C LEU A 48 -9.00 11.26 -8.99
N THR A 49 -8.85 12.58 -9.00
CA THR A 49 -7.53 13.21 -9.16
C THR A 49 -6.81 13.16 -7.82
N PRO A 50 -5.83 12.26 -7.63
CA PRO A 50 -5.10 12.20 -6.39
C PRO A 50 -4.20 13.43 -6.25
N THR A 51 -3.77 13.71 -5.02
CA THR A 51 -2.66 14.65 -4.77
C THR A 51 -1.44 14.26 -5.61
N SER A 52 -0.67 15.25 -6.05
CA SER A 52 0.47 14.98 -6.94
C SER A 52 1.36 13.86 -6.40
N SER A 53 1.89 13.07 -7.31
CA SER A 53 2.77 11.95 -6.97
C SER A 53 3.98 12.39 -6.13
N LEU A 54 4.48 13.61 -6.35
CA LEU A 54 5.57 14.20 -5.58
C LEU A 54 5.18 14.39 -4.10
N HIS A 55 4.00 14.93 -3.81
CA HIS A 55 3.55 15.09 -2.42
C HIS A 55 3.33 13.74 -1.73
N ARG A 56 2.74 12.77 -2.42
CA ARG A 56 2.51 11.43 -1.88
C ARG A 56 3.82 10.70 -1.58
N MET A 57 4.81 10.83 -2.47
CA MET A 57 6.16 10.31 -2.27
C MET A 57 6.83 10.94 -1.05
N ASN A 58 6.78 12.27 -0.92
CA ASN A 58 7.40 12.98 0.20
C ASN A 58 6.76 12.57 1.54
N MET A 59 5.42 12.47 1.58
CA MET A 59 4.72 11.99 2.77
C MET A 59 5.11 10.55 3.14
N LEU A 60 5.27 9.66 2.15
CA LEU A 60 5.74 8.29 2.38
C LEU A 60 7.16 8.27 2.96
N LYS A 61 8.12 8.99 2.35
CA LYS A 61 9.49 9.07 2.84
C LYS A 61 9.54 9.55 4.30
N LEU A 62 8.82 10.63 4.61
CA LEU A 62 8.71 11.14 5.98
C LEU A 62 8.09 10.14 6.96
N ALA A 63 7.12 9.36 6.50
CA ALA A 63 6.42 8.39 7.33
C ALA A 63 7.30 7.18 7.71
N VAL A 64 8.24 6.80 6.86
CA VAL A 64 9.06 5.59 7.04
C VAL A 64 10.49 5.88 7.48
N GLU A 65 10.91 7.12 7.51
CA GLU A 65 12.30 7.55 7.77
C GLU A 65 12.92 6.92 9.03
N SER A 66 12.13 6.74 10.09
CA SER A 66 12.59 6.18 11.37
C SER A 66 12.56 4.64 11.41
N PHE A 67 12.15 3.97 10.33
CA PHE A 67 12.00 2.51 10.28
C PHE A 67 13.01 1.90 9.30
N PRO A 68 14.12 1.32 9.78
CA PRO A 68 15.20 0.84 8.89
C PRO A 68 14.80 -0.35 8.00
N TYR A 69 13.67 -0.98 8.29
CA TYR A 69 13.10 -2.09 7.52
C TYR A 69 12.00 -1.64 6.53
N PHE A 70 11.71 -0.35 6.44
CA PHE A 70 10.79 0.21 5.46
C PHE A 70 11.54 1.07 4.46
N GLU A 71 11.30 0.85 3.18
CA GLU A 71 11.85 1.61 2.07
C GLU A 71 10.73 2.16 1.19
N VAL A 72 11.04 3.17 0.40
CA VAL A 72 10.11 3.74 -0.60
C VAL A 72 10.76 3.66 -1.97
N SER A 73 10.03 3.10 -2.95
CA SER A 73 10.43 3.09 -4.35
C SER A 73 9.63 4.11 -5.15
N ASP A 74 10.30 4.88 -5.97
CA ASP A 74 9.70 5.84 -6.90
C ASP A 74 9.48 5.28 -8.31
N TYR A 75 9.67 3.99 -8.49
CA TYR A 75 9.64 3.32 -9.79
C TYR A 75 8.38 3.63 -10.59
N GLU A 76 7.18 3.49 -9.99
CA GLU A 76 5.92 3.72 -10.71
C GLU A 76 5.68 5.19 -11.03
N ILE A 77 6.16 6.09 -10.18
CA ILE A 77 6.08 7.54 -10.42
C ILE A 77 6.97 7.94 -11.61
N ASN A 78 8.19 7.41 -11.66
CA ASN A 78 9.17 7.73 -12.70
C ASN A 78 8.84 7.07 -14.05
N LYS A 79 8.17 5.90 -14.02
CA LYS A 79 7.78 5.17 -15.23
C LYS A 79 6.79 5.94 -16.11
N SER A 80 6.01 6.87 -15.53
CA SER A 80 4.86 7.53 -16.16
C SER A 80 3.75 6.57 -16.64
N GLY A 81 2.51 7.07 -16.78
CA GLY A 81 1.37 6.27 -17.23
C GLY A 81 0.73 5.43 -16.12
N VAL A 82 -0.02 4.41 -16.54
CA VAL A 82 -0.74 3.51 -15.64
C VAL A 82 0.24 2.56 -14.94
N SER A 83 0.07 2.44 -13.63
CA SER A 83 0.88 1.56 -12.78
C SER A 83 0.31 0.14 -12.77
N TYR A 84 0.94 -0.78 -13.47
CA TYR A 84 0.59 -2.20 -13.42
C TYR A 84 1.53 -2.94 -12.46
N THR A 85 0.96 -3.60 -11.46
CA THR A 85 1.71 -4.35 -10.45
C THR A 85 2.64 -5.41 -11.07
N TYR A 86 2.22 -6.08 -12.15
CA TYR A 86 3.06 -7.06 -12.85
C TYR A 86 4.39 -6.46 -13.30
N ASP A 87 4.37 -5.30 -13.94
CA ASP A 87 5.58 -4.65 -14.45
C ASP A 87 6.53 -4.23 -13.32
N THR A 88 5.95 -3.72 -12.24
CA THR A 88 6.69 -3.32 -11.04
C THR A 88 7.40 -4.52 -10.39
N LEU A 89 6.69 -5.64 -10.25
CA LEU A 89 7.24 -6.85 -9.69
C LEU A 89 8.33 -7.47 -10.58
N LEU A 90 8.15 -7.41 -11.90
CA LEU A 90 9.14 -7.88 -12.86
C LEU A 90 10.46 -7.09 -12.74
N GLU A 91 10.38 -5.77 -12.54
CA GLU A 91 11.56 -4.93 -12.30
C GLU A 91 12.23 -5.27 -10.97
N LEU A 92 11.45 -5.33 -9.89
CA LEU A 92 11.99 -5.62 -8.56
C LEU A 92 12.62 -7.02 -8.48
N LYS A 93 12.12 -7.98 -9.27
CA LYS A 93 12.67 -9.34 -9.33
C LYS A 93 14.12 -9.40 -9.79
N LYS A 94 14.59 -8.37 -10.52
CA LYS A 94 16.00 -8.27 -10.95
C LYS A 94 16.95 -8.09 -9.75
N SER A 95 16.48 -7.44 -8.69
CA SER A 95 17.27 -7.14 -7.49
C SER A 95 16.92 -8.04 -6.31
N TYR A 96 15.69 -8.54 -6.25
CA TYR A 96 15.17 -9.31 -5.12
C TYR A 96 14.60 -10.65 -5.57
N PRO A 97 15.33 -11.77 -5.39
CA PRO A 97 14.91 -13.09 -5.89
C PRO A 97 13.66 -13.64 -5.21
N LYS A 98 13.35 -13.20 -3.98
CA LYS A 98 12.15 -13.58 -3.23
C LYS A 98 11.33 -12.35 -2.88
N LEU A 99 10.14 -12.24 -3.48
CA LEU A 99 9.20 -11.16 -3.24
C LEU A 99 7.89 -11.70 -2.64
N GLU A 100 7.30 -10.92 -1.74
CA GLU A 100 5.94 -11.12 -1.23
C GLU A 100 5.11 -9.87 -1.54
N LEU A 101 4.06 -10.02 -2.35
CA LEU A 101 3.11 -8.94 -2.65
C LEU A 101 2.10 -8.85 -1.51
N ILE A 102 2.08 -7.71 -0.83
CA ILE A 102 1.18 -7.43 0.29
C ILE A 102 -0.01 -6.63 -0.22
N ILE A 103 -1.23 -7.14 -0.04
CA ILE A 103 -2.47 -6.46 -0.43
C ILE A 103 -3.51 -6.53 0.69
N GLY A 104 -4.50 -5.64 0.67
CA GLY A 104 -5.68 -5.75 1.52
C GLY A 104 -6.68 -6.79 1.00
N TYR A 105 -7.57 -7.26 1.88
CA TYR A 105 -8.62 -8.24 1.55
C TYR A 105 -9.52 -7.75 0.41
N ASP A 106 -9.87 -6.47 0.39
CA ASP A 106 -10.67 -5.87 -0.69
C ASP A 106 -10.02 -6.04 -2.08
N ASN A 107 -8.68 -6.00 -2.15
CA ASN A 107 -7.94 -6.22 -3.39
C ASN A 107 -7.93 -7.70 -3.80
N LEU A 108 -7.94 -8.63 -2.84
CA LEU A 108 -8.07 -10.06 -3.16
C LEU A 108 -9.42 -10.36 -3.80
N LEU A 109 -10.50 -9.72 -3.35
CA LEU A 109 -11.85 -9.90 -3.92
C LEU A 109 -11.93 -9.56 -5.41
N VAL A 110 -11.07 -8.64 -5.87
CA VAL A 110 -11.02 -8.17 -7.26
C VAL A 110 -9.69 -8.49 -7.96
N PHE A 111 -8.90 -9.40 -7.39
CA PHE A 111 -7.57 -9.72 -7.90
C PHE A 111 -7.62 -10.34 -9.31
N ASP A 112 -8.70 -11.04 -9.64
CA ASP A 112 -8.99 -11.57 -10.97
C ASP A 112 -9.13 -10.48 -12.06
N LYS A 113 -9.40 -9.24 -11.66
CA LYS A 113 -9.48 -8.06 -12.57
C LYS A 113 -8.16 -7.32 -12.73
N TRP A 114 -7.12 -7.76 -12.04
CA TRP A 114 -5.81 -7.16 -12.18
C TRP A 114 -5.16 -7.52 -13.52
N HIS A 115 -4.20 -6.73 -13.95
CA HIS A 115 -3.44 -7.02 -15.16
C HIS A 115 -2.51 -8.22 -14.94
N LEU A 116 -2.72 -9.31 -15.70
CA LEU A 116 -1.93 -10.54 -15.66
C LEU A 116 -1.82 -11.19 -14.26
N PRO A 117 -2.94 -11.47 -13.56
CA PRO A 117 -2.89 -11.90 -12.16
C PRO A 117 -2.20 -13.26 -11.98
N GLU A 118 -2.33 -14.19 -12.92
CA GLU A 118 -1.61 -15.48 -12.89
C GLU A 118 -0.09 -15.26 -12.96
N LYS A 119 0.36 -14.37 -13.83
CA LYS A 119 1.79 -14.06 -13.98
C LYS A 119 2.35 -13.34 -12.76
N ILE A 120 1.52 -12.58 -12.05
CA ILE A 120 1.90 -12.01 -10.75
C ILE A 120 2.26 -13.14 -9.77
N LEU A 121 1.44 -14.19 -9.67
CA LEU A 121 1.68 -15.32 -8.76
C LEU A 121 2.89 -16.17 -9.16
N GLU A 122 3.30 -16.17 -10.42
CA GLU A 122 4.57 -16.79 -10.85
C GLU A 122 5.80 -16.04 -10.31
N LEU A 123 5.66 -14.73 -10.04
CA LEU A 123 6.76 -13.89 -9.58
C LEU A 123 6.86 -13.82 -8.05
N VAL A 124 5.73 -13.88 -7.33
CA VAL A 124 5.67 -13.56 -5.90
C VAL A 124 4.77 -14.49 -5.12
N THR A 125 4.97 -14.55 -3.80
CA THR A 125 3.97 -15.06 -2.86
C THR A 125 2.96 -13.94 -2.59
N LEU A 126 1.66 -14.25 -2.69
CA LEU A 126 0.59 -13.30 -2.38
C LEU A 126 0.27 -13.34 -0.88
N VAL A 127 0.41 -12.21 -0.21
CA VAL A 127 0.12 -12.03 1.22
C VAL A 127 -1.03 -11.05 1.37
N VAL A 128 -2.08 -11.45 2.07
CA VAL A 128 -3.32 -10.69 2.19
C VAL A 128 -3.56 -10.30 3.64
N MET A 129 -3.69 -9.01 3.89
CA MET A 129 -4.11 -8.46 5.18
C MET A 129 -5.63 -8.54 5.29
N LYS A 130 -6.11 -9.37 6.22
CA LYS A 130 -7.54 -9.51 6.54
C LYS A 130 -7.81 -8.91 7.91
N ARG A 131 -8.79 -8.00 8.00
CA ARG A 131 -9.29 -7.46 9.27
C ARG A 131 -10.36 -8.38 9.82
N SER A 132 -10.55 -8.40 11.13
CA SER A 132 -11.65 -9.19 11.76
C SER A 132 -13.04 -8.75 11.31
N THR A 133 -13.18 -7.51 10.84
CA THR A 133 -14.42 -6.95 10.27
C THR A 133 -14.64 -7.25 8.80
N ASP A 134 -13.65 -7.82 8.10
CA ASP A 134 -13.81 -8.18 6.71
C ASP A 134 -14.74 -9.39 6.60
N ILE A 135 -15.90 -9.19 5.98
CA ILE A 135 -16.89 -10.24 5.75
C ILE A 135 -16.30 -11.25 4.76
N GLU A 136 -16.40 -12.53 5.08
CA GLU A 136 -16.01 -13.56 4.13
C GLU A 136 -16.84 -13.44 2.85
N ALA A 137 -16.16 -13.46 1.71
CA ALA A 137 -16.82 -13.39 0.41
C ALA A 137 -17.70 -14.64 0.22
N GLU A 138 -18.96 -14.44 -0.16
CA GLU A 138 -19.87 -15.53 -0.54
C GLU A 138 -19.31 -16.34 -1.73
N THR A 139 -18.65 -15.65 -2.64
CA THR A 139 -17.94 -16.26 -3.79
C THR A 139 -16.47 -15.87 -3.75
N LYS A 140 -15.60 -16.90 -3.68
CA LYS A 140 -14.15 -16.72 -3.73
C LYS A 140 -13.68 -16.90 -5.17
N ASN A 141 -12.86 -15.94 -5.66
CA ASN A 141 -12.17 -16.14 -6.93
C ASN A 141 -11.06 -17.21 -6.74
N LYS A 142 -10.54 -17.74 -7.85
CA LYS A 142 -9.54 -18.82 -7.87
C LYS A 142 -8.20 -18.51 -7.18
N PHE A 143 -7.94 -17.26 -6.84
CA PHE A 143 -6.68 -16.83 -6.25
C PHE A 143 -6.64 -16.92 -4.72
N PHE A 144 -7.80 -17.15 -4.08
CA PHE A 144 -7.90 -17.31 -2.63
C PHE A 144 -7.02 -18.45 -2.11
N ASP A 145 -7.00 -19.59 -2.82
CA ASP A 145 -6.23 -20.77 -2.39
C ASP A 145 -4.71 -20.56 -2.50
N SER A 146 -4.27 -19.58 -3.30
CA SER A 146 -2.85 -19.23 -3.46
C SER A 146 -2.40 -18.13 -2.50
N ALA A 147 -3.32 -17.52 -1.74
CA ALA A 147 -3.05 -16.41 -0.86
C ALA A 147 -2.72 -16.85 0.57
N ILE A 148 -1.68 -16.25 1.14
CA ILE A 148 -1.40 -16.36 2.58
C ILE A 148 -2.17 -15.26 3.29
N ILE A 149 -3.20 -15.64 4.03
CA ILE A 149 -4.02 -14.70 4.79
C ILE A 149 -3.33 -14.40 6.13
N ILE A 150 -3.17 -13.13 6.43
CA ILE A 150 -2.63 -12.62 7.68
C ILE A 150 -3.71 -11.81 8.40
N ASP A 151 -4.15 -12.30 9.54
CA ASP A 151 -5.07 -11.53 10.38
C ASP A 151 -4.37 -10.30 10.94
N THR A 152 -4.97 -9.15 10.67
CA THR A 152 -4.51 -7.83 11.11
C THR A 152 -5.57 -7.16 11.98
N PRO A 153 -5.19 -6.29 12.93
CA PRO A 153 -6.15 -5.55 13.73
C PRO A 153 -7.02 -4.66 12.83
N THR A 154 -8.27 -4.49 13.20
CA THR A 154 -9.13 -3.50 12.58
C THR A 154 -8.71 -2.11 13.04
N ILE A 155 -8.25 -1.31 12.09
CA ILE A 155 -7.86 0.09 12.32
C ILE A 155 -8.71 0.94 11.38
N GLU A 156 -9.69 1.63 11.94
CA GLU A 156 -10.65 2.45 11.19
C GLU A 156 -10.08 3.82 10.83
N ILE A 157 -8.92 3.83 10.18
CA ILE A 157 -8.30 5.03 9.63
C ILE A 157 -8.30 4.91 8.10
N SER A 158 -8.88 5.89 7.42
CA SER A 158 -8.84 5.95 5.96
C SER A 158 -8.30 7.27 5.44
N ALA A 159 -7.61 7.22 4.30
CA ALA A 159 -7.11 8.42 3.63
C ALA A 159 -8.27 9.40 3.26
N THR A 160 -9.43 8.87 2.90
CA THR A 160 -10.62 9.67 2.59
C THR A 160 -11.10 10.46 3.80
N GLU A 161 -11.19 9.82 4.97
CA GLU A 161 -11.57 10.51 6.21
C GLU A 161 -10.52 11.57 6.60
N ILE A 162 -9.24 11.27 6.45
CA ILE A 162 -8.17 12.24 6.73
C ILE A 162 -8.31 13.48 5.85
N ARG A 163 -8.51 13.33 4.53
CA ARG A 163 -8.70 14.46 3.61
C ARG A 163 -9.94 15.27 3.96
N LYS A 164 -11.04 14.59 4.31
CA LYS A 164 -12.29 15.24 4.75
C LYS A 164 -12.04 16.08 6.01
N ARG A 165 -11.38 15.52 7.02
CA ARG A 165 -11.07 16.23 8.29
C ARG A 165 -10.23 17.47 8.04
N VAL A 166 -9.21 17.39 7.18
CA VAL A 166 -8.40 18.57 6.83
C VAL A 166 -9.26 19.65 6.18
N LYS A 167 -10.12 19.28 5.22
CA LYS A 167 -11.04 20.21 4.55
C LYS A 167 -12.01 20.90 5.53
N GLU A 168 -12.43 20.18 6.57
CA GLU A 168 -13.32 20.69 7.63
C GLU A 168 -12.57 21.42 8.76
N GLY A 169 -11.26 21.57 8.67
CA GLY A 169 -10.42 22.19 9.71
C GLY A 169 -10.26 21.36 10.99
N LEU A 170 -10.59 20.06 10.94
CA LEU A 170 -10.49 19.15 12.06
C LEU A 170 -9.07 18.56 12.19
N SER A 171 -8.68 18.22 13.43
CA SER A 171 -7.37 17.62 13.70
C SER A 171 -7.23 16.23 13.05
N ILE A 172 -6.06 15.97 12.47
CA ILE A 172 -5.63 14.64 11.98
C ILE A 172 -4.52 14.04 12.86
N GLU A 173 -4.36 14.57 14.06
CA GLU A 173 -3.38 14.06 15.04
C GLU A 173 -3.71 12.62 15.39
N TYR A 174 -2.68 11.78 15.52
CA TYR A 174 -2.81 10.34 15.75
C TYR A 174 -3.48 9.54 14.62
N LEU A 175 -3.83 10.15 13.48
CA LEU A 175 -4.27 9.44 12.29
C LEU A 175 -3.11 9.23 11.31
N VAL A 176 -2.17 10.17 11.29
CA VAL A 176 -0.94 10.13 10.48
C VAL A 176 0.28 10.35 11.37
N PRO A 177 1.50 9.98 10.93
CA PRO A 177 2.74 10.40 11.59
C PRO A 177 2.82 11.92 11.73
N LYS A 178 3.46 12.40 12.80
CA LYS A 178 3.63 13.84 13.06
C LYS A 178 4.26 14.58 11.87
N SER A 179 5.32 14.00 11.29
CA SER A 179 6.00 14.54 10.11
C SER A 179 5.07 14.69 8.90
N VAL A 180 4.17 13.73 8.70
CA VAL A 180 3.17 13.79 7.61
C VAL A 180 2.11 14.86 7.88
N LYS A 181 1.64 14.99 9.14
CA LYS A 181 0.71 16.07 9.54
C LYS A 181 1.31 17.45 9.28
N GLU A 182 2.57 17.64 9.68
CA GLU A 182 3.29 18.90 9.47
C GLU A 182 3.45 19.19 7.97
N TYR A 183 3.82 18.20 7.17
CA TYR A 183 3.95 18.32 5.73
C TYR A 183 2.62 18.72 5.06
N ILE A 184 1.51 18.08 5.42
CA ILE A 184 0.16 18.41 4.92
C ILE A 184 -0.17 19.88 5.21
N SER A 185 0.09 20.33 6.45
CA SER A 185 -0.19 21.71 6.88
C SER A 185 0.66 22.73 6.13
N GLN A 186 1.99 22.49 6.04
CA GLN A 186 2.94 23.41 5.39
C GLN A 186 2.68 23.58 3.89
N ASN A 187 2.23 22.51 3.22
CA ASN A 187 1.95 22.52 1.78
C ASN A 187 0.47 22.81 1.45
N GLY A 188 -0.37 23.10 2.44
CA GLY A 188 -1.77 23.42 2.25
C GLY A 188 -2.57 22.31 1.53
N LEU A 189 -2.19 21.04 1.74
CA LEU A 189 -2.84 19.92 1.07
C LEU A 189 -4.23 19.67 1.65
N TYR A 190 -5.15 19.21 0.79
CA TYR A 190 -6.53 18.79 1.14
C TYR A 190 -7.45 19.89 1.68
N LYS A 191 -7.11 21.17 1.51
CA LYS A 191 -7.96 22.32 1.90
C LYS A 191 -9.08 22.59 0.92
#